data_0833805b3783e3b5c587d683323727cc
#
_entry.id   0833805b3783e3b5c587d683323727cc
#
_cell.length_a   1.000
_cell.length_b   1.000
_cell.length_c   1.000
_cell.angle_alpha   90.00
_cell.angle_beta   90.00
_cell.angle_gamma   90.00
#
_symmetry.space_group_name_H-M   'P 1'
#
loop_
_entity.id
_entity.type
_entity.pdbx_description
1 polymer ?
#
loop_
_entity_poly.entity_id
_entity_poly.type
_entity_poly.pdbx_seq_one_letter_code
_entity_poly.pdbx_strand_id
1 'polypeptide(L)'
;ISRMLGLSTAKVNRIIRQARDEGYLEINIRTPFQSLFDLEQKLTSLVEIPEVLVCPTLSDDPNTVLRTMGATAADYLLQHLRDGDVLCISGGKQVTEIVNALNPQRKFDVTVVPATGGVQGKHYTDVNHLAMELAKRLGGQALQLHAPLFADSVEERNMLMNMRQTREVLD
;
A
#
# COMPACT_ATOMS: atom_id res chain seq x y z
N ILE A 1 -13.36 16.35 38.51
CA ILE A 1 -14.30 17.49 38.25
C ILE A 1 -15.52 17.35 39.18
N SER A 2 -16.30 16.26 39.15
CA SER A 2 -17.51 16.08 39.96
C SER A 2 -17.24 16.29 41.44
N ARG A 3 -16.20 15.67 41.98
CA ARG A 3 -15.79 15.84 43.40
C ARG A 3 -15.32 17.25 43.72
N MET A 4 -14.59 17.91 42.84
CA MET A 4 -14.08 19.28 43.01
C MET A 4 -15.18 20.32 43.03
N LEU A 5 -16.27 20.10 42.26
CA LEU A 5 -17.36 21.05 42.13
C LEU A 5 -18.57 20.72 43.02
N GLY A 6 -18.52 19.62 43.79
CA GLY A 6 -19.64 19.17 44.62
C GLY A 6 -20.89 18.79 43.82
N LEU A 7 -20.72 18.42 42.54
CA LEU A 7 -21.82 18.07 41.61
C LEU A 7 -21.85 16.56 41.37
N SER A 8 -23.06 16.03 41.13
CA SER A 8 -23.19 14.66 40.69
C SER A 8 -22.59 14.47 39.27
N THR A 9 -22.08 13.27 38.97
CA THR A 9 -21.51 12.91 37.64
C THR A 9 -22.51 13.13 36.54
N ALA A 10 -23.79 12.82 36.76
CA ALA A 10 -24.87 13.05 35.77
C ALA A 10 -25.05 14.55 35.46
N LYS A 11 -24.95 15.43 36.47
CA LYS A 11 -25.07 16.88 36.29
C LYS A 11 -23.85 17.42 35.51
N VAL A 12 -22.64 16.93 35.82
CA VAL A 12 -21.41 17.32 35.12
C VAL A 12 -21.48 16.89 33.65
N ASN A 13 -21.90 15.67 33.35
CA ASN A 13 -22.05 15.18 31.96
C ASN A 13 -23.06 15.99 31.17
N ARG A 14 -24.18 16.40 31.81
CA ARG A 14 -25.18 17.25 31.16
C ARG A 14 -24.62 18.63 30.84
N ILE A 15 -23.86 19.24 31.75
CA ILE A 15 -23.25 20.56 31.54
C ILE A 15 -22.20 20.47 30.40
N ILE A 16 -21.38 19.43 30.37
CA ILE A 16 -20.38 19.21 29.29
C ILE A 16 -21.08 19.07 27.93
N ARG A 17 -22.18 18.30 27.87
CA ARG A 17 -22.95 18.14 26.65
C ARG A 17 -23.52 19.47 26.18
N GLN A 18 -24.18 20.20 27.07
CA GLN A 18 -24.77 21.49 26.76
C GLN A 18 -23.70 22.49 26.29
N ALA A 19 -22.57 22.59 26.99
CA ALA A 19 -21.46 23.48 26.62
C ALA A 19 -20.89 23.14 25.23
N ARG A 20 -20.87 21.86 24.86
CA ARG A 20 -20.47 21.43 23.52
C ARG A 20 -21.51 21.79 22.46
N ASP A 21 -22.78 21.55 22.75
CA ASP A 21 -23.88 21.82 21.83
C ASP A 21 -24.09 23.34 21.59
N GLU A 22 -23.72 24.16 22.57
CA GLU A 22 -23.74 25.63 22.53
C GLU A 22 -22.42 26.26 22.05
N GLY A 23 -21.41 25.44 21.70
CA GLY A 23 -20.12 25.89 21.16
C GLY A 23 -19.15 26.48 22.18
N TYR A 24 -19.45 26.41 23.51
CA TYR A 24 -18.52 26.85 24.56
C TYR A 24 -17.41 25.85 24.85
N LEU A 25 -17.55 24.61 24.43
CA LEU A 25 -16.56 23.55 24.61
C LEU A 25 -16.24 22.89 23.28
N GLU A 26 -15.03 23.08 22.83
CA GLU A 26 -14.44 22.36 21.72
C GLU A 26 -13.51 21.28 22.28
N ILE A 27 -13.76 20.01 21.91
CA ILE A 27 -12.92 18.89 22.32
C ILE A 27 -12.03 18.53 21.14
N ASN A 28 -10.80 18.99 21.16
CA ASN A 28 -9.76 18.60 20.21
C ASN A 28 -8.99 17.38 20.74
N ILE A 29 -9.23 16.23 20.15
CA ILE A 29 -8.47 15.02 20.46
C ILE A 29 -7.23 15.03 19.56
N ARG A 30 -6.11 15.48 20.11
CA ARG A 30 -4.82 15.35 19.44
C ARG A 30 -4.40 13.88 19.50
N THR A 31 -4.67 13.14 18.44
CA THR A 31 -4.09 11.80 18.27
C THR A 31 -2.79 11.94 17.48
N PRO A 32 -1.81 11.05 17.68
CA PRO A 32 -0.62 10.99 16.82
C PRO A 32 -0.98 10.83 15.32
N PHE A 33 -2.18 10.33 15.05
CA PHE A 33 -2.69 10.11 13.70
C PHE A 33 -3.28 11.36 13.02
N GLN A 34 -3.69 12.39 13.77
CA GLN A 34 -4.23 13.62 13.19
C GLN A 34 -3.19 14.34 12.31
N SER A 35 -1.94 14.39 12.77
CA SER A 35 -0.84 15.00 12.01
C SER A 35 -0.51 14.22 10.74
N LEU A 36 -0.75 12.91 10.70
CA LEU A 36 -0.54 12.08 9.52
C LEU A 36 -1.62 12.37 8.47
N PHE A 37 -2.87 12.44 8.88
CA PHE A 37 -3.99 12.78 7.99
C PHE A 37 -3.84 14.18 7.39
N ASP A 38 -3.44 15.18 8.21
CA ASP A 38 -3.18 16.54 7.71
C ASP A 38 -2.03 16.55 6.69
N LEU A 39 -1.01 15.69 6.88
CA LEU A 39 0.10 15.54 5.96
C LEU A 39 -0.32 14.82 4.67
N GLU A 40 -1.15 13.80 4.75
CA GLU A 40 -1.73 13.10 3.59
C GLU A 40 -2.53 14.06 2.71
N GLN A 41 -3.43 14.85 3.30
CA GLN A 41 -4.20 15.85 2.57
C GLN A 41 -3.31 16.90 1.91
N LYS A 42 -2.31 17.40 2.64
CA LYS A 42 -1.37 18.38 2.10
C LYS A 42 -0.56 17.80 0.94
N LEU A 43 -0.07 16.58 1.04
CA LEU A 43 0.67 15.92 -0.04
C LEU A 43 -0.22 15.67 -1.25
N THR A 44 -1.43 15.15 -1.05
CA THR A 44 -2.41 14.93 -2.13
C THR A 44 -2.68 16.21 -2.92
N SER A 45 -2.82 17.35 -2.21
CA SER A 45 -3.05 18.64 -2.87
C SER A 45 -1.84 19.19 -3.62
N LEU A 46 -0.61 18.82 -3.22
CA LEU A 46 0.64 19.32 -3.82
C LEU A 46 1.07 18.51 -5.05
N VAL A 47 0.78 17.22 -5.09
CA VAL A 47 1.33 16.31 -6.12
C VAL A 47 0.27 15.80 -7.10
N GLU A 48 -0.97 16.26 -7.00
CA GLU A 48 -2.10 15.87 -7.87
C GLU A 48 -2.30 14.34 -7.95
N ILE A 49 -1.98 13.63 -6.86
CA ILE A 49 -2.22 12.19 -6.73
C ILE A 49 -3.55 12.01 -6.00
N PRO A 50 -4.43 11.10 -6.43
CA PRO A 50 -5.75 10.94 -5.84
C PRO A 50 -5.71 10.53 -4.36
N GLU A 51 -4.69 9.81 -3.95
CA GLU A 51 -4.56 9.32 -2.57
C GLU A 51 -3.09 9.17 -2.16
N VAL A 52 -2.79 9.54 -0.92
CA VAL A 52 -1.48 9.40 -0.29
C VAL A 52 -1.68 8.79 1.08
N LEU A 53 -0.88 7.80 1.42
CA LEU A 53 -0.86 7.17 2.74
C LEU A 53 0.43 7.51 3.45
N VAL A 54 0.34 8.06 4.66
CA VAL A 54 1.49 8.37 5.50
C VAL A 54 1.55 7.40 6.67
N CYS A 55 2.62 6.61 6.72
CA CYS A 55 2.84 5.64 7.78
C CYS A 55 3.53 6.28 8.98
N PRO A 56 3.03 6.09 10.21
CA PRO A 56 3.78 6.47 11.40
C PRO A 56 5.03 5.58 11.50
N THR A 57 6.17 6.19 11.77
CA THR A 57 7.37 5.44 12.12
C THR A 57 7.91 5.91 13.47
N LEU A 58 8.30 4.96 14.31
CA LEU A 58 8.95 5.20 15.59
C LEU A 58 10.44 4.89 15.54
N SER A 59 10.97 4.60 14.36
CA SER A 59 12.36 4.17 14.17
C SER A 59 12.96 4.86 12.97
N ASP A 60 14.21 5.25 13.11
CA ASP A 60 15.05 5.77 12.02
C ASP A 60 15.81 4.64 11.29
N ASP A 61 15.67 3.37 11.73
CA ASP A 61 16.25 2.24 11.03
C ASP A 61 15.56 2.01 9.69
N PRO A 62 16.29 2.10 8.56
CA PRO A 62 15.70 2.01 7.22
C PRO A 62 14.93 0.70 6.96
N ASN A 63 15.38 -0.42 7.56
CA ASN A 63 14.70 -1.70 7.36
C ASN A 63 13.37 -1.76 8.15
N THR A 64 13.32 -1.13 9.31
CA THR A 64 12.08 -1.03 10.10
C THR A 64 11.08 -0.11 9.41
N VAL A 65 11.52 1.03 8.90
CA VAL A 65 10.68 1.94 8.09
C VAL A 65 10.13 1.21 6.87
N LEU A 66 10.98 0.50 6.16
CA LEU A 66 10.61 -0.25 4.95
C LEU A 66 9.53 -1.31 5.25
N ARG A 67 9.67 -2.06 6.35
CA ARG A 67 8.66 -3.05 6.77
C ARG A 67 7.34 -2.40 7.17
N THR A 68 7.38 -1.26 7.87
CA THR A 68 6.16 -0.52 8.24
C THR A 68 5.42 -0.04 7.01
N MET A 69 6.14 0.55 6.05
CA MET A 69 5.56 0.97 4.77
C MET A 69 5.00 -0.22 3.99
N GLY A 70 5.73 -1.34 3.95
CA GLY A 70 5.29 -2.57 3.30
C GLY A 70 3.98 -3.10 3.88
N ALA A 71 3.86 -3.13 5.21
CA ALA A 71 2.64 -3.56 5.90
C ALA A 71 1.44 -2.63 5.59
N THR A 72 1.62 -1.31 5.68
CA THR A 72 0.57 -0.35 5.35
C THR A 72 0.11 -0.48 3.89
N ALA A 73 1.04 -0.62 2.95
CA ALA A 73 0.71 -0.78 1.54
C ALA A 73 0.04 -2.13 1.25
N ALA A 74 0.41 -3.20 1.96
CA ALA A 74 -0.24 -4.50 1.86
C ALA A 74 -1.69 -4.46 2.34
N ASP A 75 -1.95 -3.81 3.48
CA ASP A 75 -3.30 -3.63 4.01
C ASP A 75 -4.16 -2.79 3.05
N TYR A 76 -3.60 -1.73 2.50
CA TYR A 76 -4.28 -0.89 1.51
C TYR A 76 -4.63 -1.70 0.25
N LEU A 77 -3.69 -2.46 -0.29
CA LEU A 77 -3.93 -3.33 -1.45
C LEU A 77 -5.09 -4.30 -1.17
N LEU A 78 -5.08 -4.99 -0.04
CA LEU A 78 -6.11 -5.97 0.31
C LEU A 78 -7.50 -5.35 0.48
N GLN A 79 -7.60 -4.08 0.89
CA GLN A 79 -8.87 -3.35 1.03
C GLN A 79 -9.48 -2.96 -0.33
N HIS A 80 -8.64 -2.75 -1.36
CA HIS A 80 -9.08 -2.28 -2.67
C HIS A 80 -9.17 -3.38 -3.72
N LEU A 81 -8.50 -4.51 -3.48
CA LEU A 81 -8.40 -5.62 -4.43
C LEU A 81 -9.73 -6.33 -4.61
N ARG A 82 -10.06 -6.61 -5.87
CA ARG A 82 -11.30 -7.28 -6.30
C ARG A 82 -10.97 -8.52 -7.13
N ASP A 83 -11.89 -9.47 -7.14
CA ASP A 83 -11.79 -10.61 -8.03
C ASP A 83 -11.92 -10.14 -9.48
N GLY A 84 -11.05 -10.66 -10.35
CA GLY A 84 -10.90 -10.25 -11.74
C GLY A 84 -9.86 -9.16 -11.98
N ASP A 85 -9.25 -8.59 -10.93
CA ASP A 85 -8.21 -7.57 -11.11
C ASP A 85 -6.93 -8.16 -11.70
N VAL A 86 -6.25 -7.33 -12.50
CA VAL A 86 -4.90 -7.60 -13.00
C VAL A 86 -3.92 -6.69 -12.24
N LEU A 87 -2.99 -7.32 -11.52
CA LEU A 87 -1.96 -6.64 -10.75
C LEU A 87 -0.64 -6.61 -11.53
N CYS A 88 -0.21 -5.41 -11.89
CA CYS A 88 1.10 -5.20 -12.51
C CYS A 88 2.14 -4.89 -11.44
N ILE A 89 3.22 -5.68 -11.36
CA ILE A 89 4.22 -5.59 -10.29
C ILE A 89 5.63 -5.36 -10.86
N SER A 90 6.38 -4.45 -10.25
CA SER A 90 7.81 -4.26 -10.51
C SER A 90 8.69 -4.98 -9.48
N GLY A 91 9.99 -5.08 -9.74
CA GLY A 91 10.98 -5.50 -8.75
C GLY A 91 11.35 -4.39 -7.76
N GLY A 92 11.90 -4.76 -6.61
CA GLY A 92 12.45 -3.83 -5.64
C GLY A 92 12.22 -4.25 -4.19
N LYS A 93 13.05 -3.71 -3.29
CA LYS A 93 12.96 -4.03 -1.85
C LYS A 93 11.61 -3.63 -1.27
N GLN A 94 11.08 -2.45 -1.65
CA GLN A 94 9.79 -1.93 -1.19
C GLN A 94 8.67 -2.89 -1.58
N VAL A 95 8.65 -3.31 -2.84
CA VAL A 95 7.64 -4.25 -3.35
C VAL A 95 7.78 -5.62 -2.68
N THR A 96 9.00 -6.07 -2.44
CA THR A 96 9.26 -7.30 -1.68
C THR A 96 8.66 -7.25 -0.28
N GLU A 97 8.80 -6.11 0.43
CA GLU A 97 8.22 -5.97 1.77
C GLU A 97 6.68 -5.92 1.73
N ILE A 98 6.08 -5.33 0.70
CA ILE A 98 4.62 -5.40 0.50
C ILE A 98 4.19 -6.86 0.34
N VAL A 99 4.82 -7.60 -0.56
CA VAL A 99 4.52 -9.02 -0.79
C VAL A 99 4.69 -9.82 0.50
N ASN A 100 5.77 -9.60 1.25
CA ASN A 100 6.04 -10.28 2.52
C ASN A 100 5.00 -10.00 3.60
N ALA A 101 4.48 -8.79 3.65
CA ALA A 101 3.51 -8.35 4.64
C ALA A 101 2.07 -8.80 4.34
N LEU A 102 1.78 -9.25 3.12
CA LEU A 102 0.43 -9.67 2.73
C LEU A 102 -0.07 -10.83 3.60
N ASN A 103 -1.24 -10.62 4.20
CA ASN A 103 -1.94 -11.63 4.99
C ASN A 103 -3.45 -11.63 4.65
N PRO A 104 -3.84 -12.07 3.45
CA PRO A 104 -5.22 -12.05 3.01
C PRO A 104 -6.09 -13.01 3.83
N GLN A 105 -7.28 -12.56 4.20
CA GLN A 105 -8.26 -13.38 4.94
C GLN A 105 -9.10 -14.28 4.02
N ARG A 106 -8.99 -14.07 2.70
CA ARG A 106 -9.63 -14.90 1.67
C ARG A 106 -8.71 -15.03 0.47
N LYS A 107 -9.03 -15.92 -0.43
CA LYS A 107 -8.42 -15.97 -1.76
C LYS A 107 -9.06 -14.91 -2.67
N PHE A 108 -8.26 -14.39 -3.59
CA PHE A 108 -8.67 -13.48 -4.65
C PHE A 108 -8.43 -14.13 -6.02
N ASP A 109 -9.41 -14.05 -6.87
CA ASP A 109 -9.26 -14.48 -8.28
C ASP A 109 -8.62 -13.32 -9.06
N VAL A 110 -7.29 -13.26 -9.02
CA VAL A 110 -6.51 -12.18 -9.64
C VAL A 110 -5.41 -12.75 -10.52
N THR A 111 -5.01 -11.97 -11.52
CA THR A 111 -3.85 -12.25 -12.36
C THR A 111 -2.73 -11.27 -12.05
N VAL A 112 -1.55 -11.77 -11.74
CA VAL A 112 -0.37 -10.95 -11.48
C VAL A 112 0.55 -10.99 -12.68
N VAL A 113 0.94 -9.82 -13.18
CA VAL A 113 1.82 -9.67 -14.35
C VAL A 113 3.06 -8.85 -13.98
N PRO A 114 4.24 -9.20 -14.50
CA PRO A 114 5.43 -8.41 -14.32
C PRO A 114 5.37 -7.12 -15.16
N ALA A 115 5.69 -5.98 -14.54
CA ALA A 115 5.74 -4.67 -15.20
C ALA A 115 6.96 -4.48 -16.11
N THR A 116 7.98 -5.29 -15.90
CA THR A 116 9.27 -5.18 -16.59
C THR A 116 9.82 -6.57 -16.92
N GLY A 117 10.70 -6.62 -17.91
CA GLY A 117 11.54 -7.78 -18.13
C GLY A 117 12.52 -8.05 -16.99
N GLY A 118 13.19 -9.18 -17.03
CA GLY A 118 14.15 -9.60 -16.01
C GLY A 118 15.44 -8.78 -16.05
N VAL A 119 16.02 -8.58 -14.86
CA VAL A 119 17.39 -8.10 -14.68
C VAL A 119 18.18 -9.12 -13.90
N GLN A 120 19.46 -9.27 -14.20
CA GLN A 120 20.35 -10.06 -13.37
C GLN A 120 20.61 -9.33 -12.05
N GLY A 121 20.42 -10.01 -10.92
CA GLY A 121 20.62 -9.37 -9.62
C GLY A 121 20.19 -10.23 -8.44
N LYS A 122 19.82 -9.55 -7.36
CA LYS A 122 19.34 -10.19 -6.12
C LYS A 122 17.87 -10.58 -6.25
N HIS A 123 17.37 -11.46 -5.38
CA HIS A 123 15.97 -11.92 -5.37
C HIS A 123 14.91 -10.82 -5.46
N TYR A 124 15.14 -9.67 -4.81
CA TYR A 124 14.21 -8.56 -4.85
C TYR A 124 14.17 -7.80 -6.18
N THR A 125 15.09 -8.11 -7.11
CA THR A 125 15.06 -7.58 -8.49
C THR A 125 14.42 -8.56 -9.47
N ASP A 126 14.18 -9.80 -9.07
CA ASP A 126 13.50 -10.79 -9.89
C ASP A 126 11.99 -10.57 -9.86
N VAL A 127 11.50 -9.84 -10.85
CA VAL A 127 10.09 -9.48 -10.97
C VAL A 127 9.19 -10.69 -11.19
N ASN A 128 9.63 -11.71 -11.93
CA ASN A 128 8.86 -12.93 -12.14
C ASN A 128 8.68 -13.70 -10.82
N HIS A 129 9.75 -13.80 -10.01
CA HIS A 129 9.68 -14.41 -8.69
C HIS A 129 8.68 -13.67 -7.78
N LEU A 130 8.76 -12.34 -7.74
CA LEU A 130 7.84 -11.51 -6.95
C LEU A 130 6.39 -11.65 -7.42
N ALA A 131 6.16 -11.71 -8.72
CA ALA A 131 4.81 -11.91 -9.28
C ALA A 131 4.23 -13.27 -8.86
N MET A 132 5.04 -14.32 -8.91
CA MET A 132 4.63 -15.66 -8.45
C MET A 132 4.34 -15.70 -6.95
N GLU A 133 5.19 -15.09 -6.11
CA GLU A 133 4.98 -15.05 -4.66
C GLU A 133 3.73 -14.22 -4.31
N LEU A 134 3.49 -13.09 -4.99
CA LEU A 134 2.29 -12.28 -4.81
C LEU A 134 1.03 -13.09 -5.16
N ALA A 135 1.01 -13.69 -6.35
CA ALA A 135 -0.12 -14.51 -6.78
C ALA A 135 -0.40 -15.68 -5.81
N LYS A 136 0.64 -16.39 -5.39
CA LYS A 136 0.55 -17.47 -4.42
C LYS A 136 -0.07 -17.03 -3.09
N ARG A 137 0.33 -15.88 -2.55
CA ARG A 137 -0.23 -15.33 -1.31
C ARG A 137 -1.69 -14.92 -1.45
N LEU A 138 -2.05 -14.33 -2.58
CA LEU A 138 -3.41 -13.92 -2.88
C LEU A 138 -4.32 -15.11 -3.25
N GLY A 139 -3.74 -16.22 -3.73
CA GLY A 139 -4.49 -17.37 -4.23
C GLY A 139 -4.91 -17.24 -5.70
N GLY A 140 -4.32 -16.27 -6.42
CA GLY A 140 -4.49 -16.02 -7.84
C GLY A 140 -3.46 -16.75 -8.72
N GLN A 141 -3.29 -16.25 -9.94
CA GLN A 141 -2.31 -16.77 -10.90
C GLN A 141 -1.31 -15.69 -11.30
N ALA A 142 -0.12 -16.10 -11.77
CA ALA A 142 0.90 -15.19 -12.26
C ALA A 142 1.27 -15.55 -13.71
N LEU A 143 1.45 -14.54 -14.53
CA LEU A 143 2.15 -14.67 -15.80
C LEU A 143 3.64 -14.39 -15.61
N GLN A 144 4.46 -14.89 -16.51
CA GLN A 144 5.91 -14.68 -16.47
C GLN A 144 6.38 -14.04 -17.77
N LEU A 145 7.14 -12.97 -17.65
CA LEU A 145 7.76 -12.31 -18.81
C LEU A 145 9.21 -12.78 -18.96
N HIS A 146 9.44 -13.67 -19.93
CA HIS A 146 10.78 -14.21 -20.23
C HIS A 146 11.52 -13.34 -21.27
N ALA A 147 11.65 -12.06 -20.95
CA ALA A 147 12.41 -11.10 -21.75
C ALA A 147 13.34 -10.29 -20.83
N PRO A 148 14.50 -9.83 -21.32
CA PRO A 148 15.33 -8.91 -20.54
C PRO A 148 14.63 -7.55 -20.40
N LEU A 149 15.01 -6.78 -19.35
CA LEU A 149 14.51 -5.41 -19.14
C LEU A 149 14.94 -4.48 -20.27
N PHE A 150 16.15 -4.65 -20.78
CA PHE A 150 16.72 -3.88 -21.87
C PHE A 150 17.09 -4.78 -23.02
N ALA A 151 16.87 -4.32 -24.24
CA ALA A 151 17.38 -4.92 -25.46
C ALA A 151 18.60 -4.11 -25.92
N ASP A 152 19.61 -4.78 -26.47
CA ASP A 152 20.85 -4.15 -26.94
C ASP A 152 20.70 -3.45 -28.30
N SER A 153 19.62 -3.78 -29.04
CA SER A 153 19.32 -3.17 -30.33
C SER A 153 17.81 -3.09 -30.61
N VAL A 154 17.45 -2.30 -31.62
CA VAL A 154 16.07 -2.20 -32.10
C VAL A 154 15.60 -3.53 -32.70
N GLU A 155 16.49 -4.22 -33.38
CA GLU A 155 16.23 -5.53 -33.99
C GLU A 155 15.92 -6.57 -32.93
N GLU A 156 16.72 -6.62 -31.86
CA GLU A 156 16.49 -7.51 -30.72
C GLU A 156 15.17 -7.18 -30.01
N ARG A 157 14.92 -5.89 -29.73
CA ARG A 157 13.63 -5.47 -29.16
C ARG A 157 12.45 -5.95 -30.01
N ASN A 158 12.52 -5.76 -31.34
CA ASN A 158 11.44 -6.16 -32.24
C ASN A 158 11.27 -7.69 -32.28
N MET A 159 12.35 -8.42 -32.18
CA MET A 159 12.31 -9.89 -32.08
C MET A 159 11.61 -10.31 -30.77
N LEU A 160 12.02 -9.78 -29.63
CA LEU A 160 11.43 -10.06 -28.33
C LEU A 160 9.94 -9.72 -28.27
N MET A 161 9.54 -8.55 -28.79
CA MET A 161 8.15 -8.10 -28.84
C MET A 161 7.28 -8.95 -29.77
N ASN A 162 7.87 -9.62 -30.77
CA ASN A 162 7.16 -10.52 -31.66
C ASN A 162 7.08 -11.96 -31.18
N MET A 163 7.76 -12.30 -30.08
CA MET A 163 7.63 -13.63 -29.48
C MET A 163 6.22 -13.82 -28.90
N ARG A 164 5.61 -14.96 -29.17
CA ARG A 164 4.26 -15.29 -28.70
C ARG A 164 4.13 -15.15 -27.18
N GLN A 165 5.10 -15.69 -26.44
CA GLN A 165 5.12 -15.63 -24.97
C GLN A 165 5.18 -14.20 -24.43
N THR A 166 5.89 -13.30 -25.11
CA THR A 166 5.95 -11.88 -24.72
C THR A 166 4.61 -11.20 -24.95
N ARG A 167 3.98 -11.46 -26.10
CA ARG A 167 2.66 -10.88 -26.42
C ARG A 167 1.57 -11.33 -25.45
N GLU A 168 1.55 -12.61 -25.08
CA GLU A 168 0.56 -13.15 -24.11
C GLU A 168 0.60 -12.44 -22.73
N VAL A 169 1.69 -11.75 -22.41
CA VAL A 169 1.82 -10.97 -21.17
C VAL A 169 1.52 -9.48 -21.38
N LEU A 170 1.76 -8.95 -22.60
CA LEU A 170 1.67 -7.52 -22.89
C LEU A 170 0.31 -7.09 -23.48
N ASP A 171 -0.43 -8.02 -24.11
CA ASP A 171 -1.77 -7.82 -24.67
C ASP A 171 -2.88 -8.07 -23.61
#